data_a8bab99e99553c0d27f34d067cd1952b
#
_entry.id   a8bab99e99553c0d27f34d067cd1952b
#
_cell.length_a   1.000
_cell.length_b   1.000
_cell.length_c   1.000
_cell.angle_alpha   90.00
_cell.angle_beta   90.00
_cell.angle_gamma   90.00
#
_symmetry.space_group_name_H-M   'P 1'
#
loop_
_entity.id
_entity.type
_entity.pdbx_description
1 polymer ?
#
loop_
_entity_poly.entity_id
_entity_poly.type
_entity_poly.pdbx_seq_one_letter_code
_entity_poly.pdbx_strand_id
1 'polypeptide(L)'
;MRAVHALTRVACAAAFLGVAMASQAASLTVTHWGDGMYGVPFAIAMEKGYFKEVGVDVTGFITSEGGGTTVRNAMASEIPYGEVALPAAIAAVKQGVPLTIVHGGVLGLADLVWVGLKDSPIKNVQDMKGKTLGYSSPKSTTDMISTIGLTNAGLFDQVTRKPVGGSSGAMISLQQHAVDVAYMTEPSYSMRKADLKIAFRANDIVPTETQTVGVVRTDYLKQHPDTIRAIIKARRKGVQFIAAHRAEAAQILAKAYKLDPAVAKSAIDNCIDVDAHYWSEGSFNYQSMDEVLKGLVMVKAVPPGPFDWTKIVDESLLPADLRTKK
;
A
#
# COMPACT_ATOMS: atom_id res chain seq x y z
N MET A 1 62.32 61.68 13.85
CA MET A 1 63.04 60.51 13.34
C MET A 1 62.31 59.22 13.80
N ARG A 2 62.04 58.34 12.86
CA ARG A 2 61.54 56.94 12.97
C ARG A 2 60.06 56.78 13.34
N ALA A 3 59.26 56.62 12.27
CA ALA A 3 57.94 56.02 12.24
C ALA A 3 58.01 54.50 12.47
N VAL A 4 57.11 53.93 13.25
CA VAL A 4 56.88 52.50 13.38
C VAL A 4 55.51 52.20 12.88
N HIS A 5 55.42 51.47 11.74
CA HIS A 5 54.20 51.01 11.16
C HIS A 5 53.69 49.75 11.91
N ALA A 6 52.55 49.84 12.53
CA ALA A 6 51.84 48.67 13.05
C ALA A 6 50.92 48.13 11.98
N LEU A 7 51.23 46.96 11.46
CA LEU A 7 50.38 46.17 10.56
C LEU A 7 49.29 45.43 11.37
N THR A 8 48.06 45.88 11.27
CA THR A 8 46.90 45.17 11.84
C THR A 8 46.47 44.08 10.87
N ARG A 9 46.65 42.82 11.25
CA ARG A 9 46.11 41.67 10.54
C ARG A 9 44.64 41.49 10.91
N VAL A 10 43.73 41.77 9.96
CA VAL A 10 42.33 41.42 10.07
C VAL A 10 42.16 39.95 9.69
N ALA A 11 41.87 39.09 10.67
CA ALA A 11 41.49 37.72 10.44
C ALA A 11 40.00 37.66 10.13
N CYS A 12 39.62 37.43 8.86
CA CYS A 12 38.27 37.08 8.48
C CYS A 12 37.96 35.66 8.94
N ALA A 13 37.25 35.51 10.05
CA ALA A 13 36.59 34.26 10.43
C ALA A 13 35.31 34.10 9.59
N ALA A 14 35.38 33.25 8.59
CA ALA A 14 34.17 32.81 7.86
C ALA A 14 33.33 31.89 8.76
N ALA A 15 32.30 32.45 9.37
CA ALA A 15 31.31 31.66 10.08
C ALA A 15 30.47 30.92 9.04
N PHE A 16 30.70 29.63 8.90
CA PHE A 16 29.76 28.70 8.25
C PHE A 16 28.49 28.62 9.12
N LEU A 17 27.51 29.43 8.85
CA LEU A 17 26.14 29.23 9.32
C LEU A 17 25.60 27.99 8.60
N GLY A 18 25.74 26.83 9.22
CA GLY A 18 24.99 25.66 8.87
C GLY A 18 23.49 25.98 9.09
N VAL A 19 22.77 26.24 8.00
CA VAL A 19 21.32 26.29 8.04
C VAL A 19 20.87 24.86 8.41
N ALA A 20 20.62 24.63 9.70
CA ALA A 20 19.88 23.48 10.15
C ALA A 20 18.48 23.63 9.51
N MET A 21 18.23 22.89 8.42
CA MET A 21 16.87 22.72 7.93
C MET A 21 16.09 22.12 9.11
N ALA A 22 15.22 22.91 9.71
CA ALA A 22 14.26 22.40 10.67
C ALA A 22 13.44 21.35 9.92
N SER A 23 13.66 20.08 10.28
CA SER A 23 12.83 18.98 9.76
C SER A 23 11.42 19.25 10.25
N GLN A 24 10.52 19.55 9.33
CA GLN A 24 9.12 19.82 9.62
C GLN A 24 8.48 18.49 10.00
N ALA A 25 7.92 18.40 11.23
CA ALA A 25 7.25 17.23 11.72
C ALA A 25 6.00 16.94 10.87
N ALA A 26 5.98 15.85 10.12
CA ALA A 26 4.94 15.58 9.15
C ALA A 26 4.28 14.22 9.33
N SER A 27 3.00 14.13 8.95
CA SER A 27 2.29 12.85 8.82
C SER A 27 2.26 12.41 7.36
N LEU A 28 2.57 11.15 7.10
CA LEU A 28 2.47 10.56 5.77
C LEU A 28 1.10 9.87 5.59
N THR A 29 0.58 9.88 4.37
CA THR A 29 -0.67 9.18 4.08
C THR A 29 -0.38 7.72 3.72
N VAL A 30 -1.07 6.79 4.41
CA VAL A 30 -0.99 5.36 4.12
C VAL A 30 -2.40 4.78 4.09
N THR A 31 -2.78 4.19 2.95
CA THR A 31 -4.09 3.56 2.81
C THR A 31 -4.26 2.45 3.82
N HIS A 32 -5.44 2.37 4.47
CA HIS A 32 -5.77 1.36 5.48
C HIS A 32 -4.73 1.24 6.61
N TRP A 33 -4.09 2.33 7.03
CA TRP A 33 -3.25 2.33 8.22
C TRP A 33 -4.06 1.89 9.44
N GLY A 34 -3.55 0.88 10.14
CA GLY A 34 -4.23 0.30 11.31
C GLY A 34 -5.18 -0.86 11.00
N ASP A 35 -5.54 -1.08 9.72
CA ASP A 35 -6.52 -2.08 9.29
C ASP A 35 -6.04 -2.96 8.12
N GLY A 36 -4.93 -2.63 7.49
CA GLY A 36 -4.35 -3.39 6.37
C GLY A 36 -2.84 -3.54 6.47
N MET A 37 -2.28 -4.49 5.76
CA MET A 37 -0.85 -4.81 5.83
C MET A 37 0.06 -3.80 5.10
N TYR A 38 -0.51 -2.83 4.38
CA TYR A 38 0.23 -1.85 3.56
C TYR A 38 1.14 -0.95 4.40
N GLY A 39 0.73 -0.62 5.64
CA GLY A 39 1.47 0.25 6.54
C GLY A 39 2.64 -0.40 7.29
N VAL A 40 2.81 -1.74 7.24
CA VAL A 40 3.82 -2.45 8.02
C VAL A 40 5.25 -1.92 7.77
N PRO A 41 5.71 -1.70 6.52
CA PRO A 41 7.04 -1.13 6.29
C PRO A 41 7.24 0.25 6.91
N PHE A 42 6.18 1.07 6.94
CA PHE A 42 6.20 2.41 7.54
C PHE A 42 6.21 2.35 9.07
N ALA A 43 5.44 1.43 9.68
CA ALA A 43 5.46 1.20 11.12
C ALA A 43 6.86 0.82 11.60
N ILE A 44 7.52 -0.08 10.85
CA ILE A 44 8.90 -0.50 11.13
C ILE A 44 9.86 0.67 10.93
N ALA A 45 9.74 1.42 9.83
CA ALA A 45 10.61 2.56 9.58
C ALA A 45 10.50 3.64 10.67
N MET A 46 9.31 3.84 11.24
CA MET A 46 9.10 4.73 12.37
C MET A 46 9.71 4.15 13.66
N GLU A 47 9.40 2.93 14.04
CA GLU A 47 9.87 2.30 15.28
C GLU A 47 11.39 2.13 15.31
N LYS A 48 11.99 1.78 14.17
CA LYS A 48 13.45 1.60 14.02
C LYS A 48 14.20 2.91 13.78
N GLY A 49 13.51 4.04 13.69
CA GLY A 49 14.12 5.35 13.47
C GLY A 49 14.66 5.59 12.05
N TYR A 50 14.26 4.77 11.06
CA TYR A 50 14.80 4.88 9.68
C TYR A 50 14.43 6.21 9.00
N PHE A 51 13.30 6.83 9.34
CA PHE A 51 12.95 8.17 8.86
C PHE A 51 13.93 9.22 9.39
N LYS A 52 14.27 9.16 10.69
CA LYS A 52 15.24 10.08 11.32
C LYS A 52 16.64 9.91 10.72
N GLU A 53 17.08 8.68 10.45
CA GLU A 53 18.36 8.39 9.81
C GLU A 53 18.51 9.04 8.43
N VAL A 54 17.42 9.23 7.71
CA VAL A 54 17.39 9.85 6.38
C VAL A 54 17.00 11.33 6.42
N GLY A 55 16.87 11.93 7.62
CA GLY A 55 16.59 13.35 7.80
C GLY A 55 15.15 13.77 7.58
N VAL A 56 14.18 12.84 7.67
CA VAL A 56 12.74 13.14 7.58
C VAL A 56 12.09 12.92 8.94
N ASP A 57 11.39 13.93 9.46
CA ASP A 57 10.70 13.84 10.74
C ASP A 57 9.25 13.41 10.55
N VAL A 58 9.02 12.09 10.45
CA VAL A 58 7.68 11.51 10.38
C VAL A 58 7.16 11.28 11.78
N THR A 59 6.04 11.93 12.12
CA THR A 59 5.42 11.87 13.46
C THR A 59 4.13 11.07 13.51
N GLY A 60 3.56 10.67 12.35
CA GLY A 60 2.34 9.90 12.31
C GLY A 60 1.93 9.51 10.91
N PHE A 61 0.77 8.86 10.84
CA PHE A 61 0.18 8.42 9.58
C PHE A 61 -1.28 8.83 9.50
N ILE A 62 -1.68 9.32 8.32
CA ILE A 62 -3.06 9.65 7.98
C ILE A 62 -3.63 8.47 7.20
N THR A 63 -4.83 8.05 7.54
CA THR A 63 -5.54 6.98 6.85
C THR A 63 -6.92 7.39 6.38
N SER A 64 -7.51 6.57 5.52
CA SER A 64 -8.92 6.62 5.16
C SER A 64 -9.38 5.27 4.58
N GLU A 65 -10.66 5.00 4.65
CA GLU A 65 -11.25 3.76 4.15
C GLU A 65 -11.50 3.75 2.64
N GLY A 66 -11.44 4.89 1.99
CA GLY A 66 -11.76 5.02 0.56
C GLY A 66 -10.57 5.48 -0.28
N GLY A 67 -10.26 4.75 -1.35
CA GLY A 67 -9.09 5.04 -2.19
C GLY A 67 -9.02 6.47 -2.70
N GLY A 68 -10.14 7.05 -3.18
CA GLY A 68 -10.19 8.44 -3.62
C GLY A 68 -9.97 9.45 -2.47
N THR A 69 -10.43 9.14 -1.26
CA THR A 69 -10.17 9.95 -0.07
C THR A 69 -8.70 9.87 0.34
N THR A 70 -8.09 8.68 0.26
CA THR A 70 -6.66 8.51 0.53
C THR A 70 -5.81 9.37 -0.41
N VAL A 71 -6.11 9.37 -1.71
CA VAL A 71 -5.39 10.22 -2.67
C VAL A 71 -5.56 11.70 -2.35
N ARG A 72 -6.80 12.16 -2.03
CA ARG A 72 -7.02 13.57 -1.64
C ARG A 72 -6.22 13.93 -0.38
N ASN A 73 -6.21 13.08 0.64
CA ASN A 73 -5.44 13.30 1.86
C ASN A 73 -3.94 13.40 1.54
N ALA A 74 -3.40 12.49 0.73
CA ALA A 74 -2.01 12.52 0.30
C ALA A 74 -1.66 13.82 -0.42
N MET A 75 -2.50 14.25 -1.36
CA MET A 75 -2.25 15.48 -2.14
C MET A 75 -2.37 16.77 -1.32
N ALA A 76 -3.14 16.76 -0.23
CA ALA A 76 -3.36 17.90 0.66
C ALA A 76 -2.42 17.93 1.87
N SER A 77 -1.64 16.90 2.12
CA SER A 77 -0.72 16.81 3.27
C SER A 77 0.45 17.80 3.12
N GLU A 78 1.10 18.09 4.24
CA GLU A 78 2.30 18.94 4.29
C GLU A 78 3.44 18.37 3.45
N ILE A 79 3.72 17.07 3.61
CA ILE A 79 4.48 16.29 2.63
C ILE A 79 3.44 15.57 1.76
N PRO A 80 3.14 16.05 0.54
CA PRO A 80 2.07 15.50 -0.29
C PRO A 80 2.51 14.19 -0.95
N TYR A 81 2.77 13.21 -0.09
CA TYR A 81 3.15 11.85 -0.41
C TYR A 81 2.22 10.86 0.30
N GLY A 82 1.96 9.72 -0.34
CA GLY A 82 1.26 8.62 0.30
C GLY A 82 1.44 7.29 -0.42
N GLU A 83 1.30 6.19 0.33
CA GLU A 83 1.09 4.87 -0.27
C GLU A 83 -0.42 4.66 -0.40
N VAL A 84 -0.89 4.57 -1.64
CA VAL A 84 -2.31 4.52 -1.99
C VAL A 84 -2.61 3.30 -2.86
N ALA A 85 -3.88 2.87 -2.89
CA ALA A 85 -4.29 1.81 -3.81
C ALA A 85 -4.06 2.24 -5.27
N LEU A 86 -3.45 1.37 -6.08
CA LEU A 86 -3.20 1.65 -7.50
C LEU A 86 -4.49 1.99 -8.28
N PRO A 87 -5.63 1.27 -8.08
CA PRO A 87 -6.90 1.67 -8.69
C PRO A 87 -7.28 3.13 -8.44
N ALA A 88 -7.06 3.61 -7.22
CA ALA A 88 -7.37 5.00 -6.86
C ALA A 88 -6.40 6.01 -7.50
N ALA A 89 -5.11 5.65 -7.60
CA ALA A 89 -4.13 6.49 -8.30
C ALA A 89 -4.48 6.62 -9.80
N ILE A 90 -4.82 5.50 -10.47
CA ILE A 90 -5.26 5.50 -11.87
C ILE A 90 -6.50 6.39 -12.07
N ALA A 91 -7.51 6.21 -11.21
CA ALA A 91 -8.74 7.01 -11.29
C ALA A 91 -8.47 8.51 -11.08
N ALA A 92 -7.59 8.86 -10.15
CA ALA A 92 -7.19 10.25 -9.88
C ALA A 92 -6.45 10.87 -11.07
N VAL A 93 -5.51 10.14 -11.70
CA VAL A 93 -4.82 10.60 -12.92
C VAL A 93 -5.80 10.82 -14.07
N LYS A 94 -6.74 9.90 -14.28
CA LYS A 94 -7.80 10.04 -15.29
C LYS A 94 -8.70 11.26 -15.04
N GLN A 95 -8.80 11.72 -13.80
CA GLN A 95 -9.53 12.93 -13.41
C GLN A 95 -8.65 14.19 -13.44
N GLY A 96 -7.40 14.08 -13.86
CA GLY A 96 -6.48 15.23 -13.98
C GLY A 96 -5.78 15.62 -12.69
N VAL A 97 -5.79 14.77 -11.64
CA VAL A 97 -5.02 15.04 -10.41
C VAL A 97 -3.53 15.00 -10.73
N PRO A 98 -2.76 16.07 -10.40
CA PRO A 98 -1.34 16.16 -10.76
C PRO A 98 -0.47 15.34 -9.78
N LEU A 99 -0.49 14.01 -9.90
CA LEU A 99 0.34 13.11 -9.12
C LEU A 99 1.34 12.36 -10.00
N THR A 100 2.46 11.96 -9.38
CA THR A 100 3.48 11.08 -9.96
C THR A 100 3.61 9.84 -9.08
N ILE A 101 3.66 8.68 -9.69
CA ILE A 101 3.91 7.40 -9.01
C ILE A 101 5.43 7.22 -8.93
N VAL A 102 5.97 6.94 -7.74
CA VAL A 102 7.41 6.98 -7.48
C VAL A 102 8.00 5.66 -6.97
N HIS A 103 7.18 4.72 -6.58
CA HIS A 103 7.59 3.34 -6.25
C HIS A 103 6.41 2.37 -6.24
N GLY A 104 6.68 1.07 -6.44
CA GLY A 104 5.76 -0.01 -6.14
C GLY A 104 5.61 -0.20 -4.63
N GLY A 105 4.42 -0.47 -4.16
CA GLY A 105 4.11 -0.69 -2.75
C GLY A 105 3.93 -2.17 -2.40
N VAL A 106 2.72 -2.68 -2.53
CA VAL A 106 2.38 -4.10 -2.39
C VAL A 106 2.13 -4.69 -3.77
N LEU A 107 2.81 -5.80 -4.09
CA LEU A 107 2.81 -6.43 -5.42
C LEU A 107 2.09 -7.78 -5.46
N GLY A 108 1.39 -8.17 -4.41
CA GLY A 108 0.68 -9.43 -4.33
C GLY A 108 -0.68 -9.29 -3.66
N LEU A 109 -1.41 -10.40 -3.60
CA LEU A 109 -2.75 -10.51 -2.97
C LEU A 109 -2.72 -11.46 -1.78
N ALA A 110 -1.56 -11.67 -1.16
CA ALA A 110 -1.37 -12.62 -0.07
C ALA A 110 -2.21 -12.33 1.18
N ASP A 111 -2.58 -11.07 1.37
CA ASP A 111 -3.43 -10.60 2.47
C ASP A 111 -4.93 -10.79 2.22
N LEU A 112 -5.35 -11.14 1.00
CA LEU A 112 -6.76 -11.17 0.61
C LEU A 112 -7.26 -12.60 0.39
N VAL A 113 -8.31 -12.96 1.12
CA VAL A 113 -8.99 -14.26 1.02
C VAL A 113 -10.49 -14.08 0.89
N TRP A 114 -11.18 -15.03 0.27
CA TRP A 114 -12.61 -15.24 0.44
C TRP A 114 -12.85 -16.36 1.42
N VAL A 115 -13.69 -16.09 2.41
CA VAL A 115 -13.96 -17.00 3.52
C VAL A 115 -15.45 -17.29 3.62
N GLY A 116 -15.78 -18.50 4.06
CA GLY A 116 -17.09 -18.86 4.60
C GLY A 116 -17.02 -19.06 6.10
N LEU A 117 -18.16 -19.32 6.75
CA LEU A 117 -18.18 -19.79 8.12
C LEU A 117 -17.48 -21.16 8.23
N LYS A 118 -17.11 -21.56 9.46
CA LYS A 118 -16.28 -22.75 9.72
C LYS A 118 -16.80 -24.04 9.07
N ASP A 119 -18.10 -24.21 8.98
CA ASP A 119 -18.82 -25.34 8.41
C ASP A 119 -19.11 -25.20 6.90
N SER A 120 -18.68 -24.11 6.27
CA SER A 120 -18.91 -23.86 4.84
C SER A 120 -18.40 -25.01 3.97
N PRO A 121 -19.21 -25.53 3.05
CA PRO A 121 -18.79 -26.57 2.10
C PRO A 121 -17.90 -26.03 0.98
N ILE A 122 -17.84 -24.71 0.78
CA ILE A 122 -17.15 -24.05 -0.32
C ILE A 122 -15.63 -24.13 -0.09
N LYS A 123 -14.87 -24.61 -1.09
CA LYS A 123 -13.42 -24.85 -1.01
C LYS A 123 -12.64 -24.22 -2.16
N ASN A 124 -13.31 -23.74 -3.19
CA ASN A 124 -12.70 -23.11 -4.36
C ASN A 124 -13.73 -22.28 -5.12
N VAL A 125 -13.29 -21.56 -6.15
CA VAL A 125 -14.17 -20.67 -6.95
C VAL A 125 -15.27 -21.44 -7.71
N GLN A 126 -15.05 -22.72 -8.07
CA GLN A 126 -16.01 -23.53 -8.81
C GLN A 126 -17.23 -23.90 -7.95
N ASP A 127 -17.04 -24.01 -6.63
CA ASP A 127 -18.14 -24.28 -5.68
C ASP A 127 -19.09 -23.08 -5.53
N MET A 128 -18.75 -21.92 -6.15
CA MET A 128 -19.58 -20.71 -6.07
C MET A 128 -20.82 -20.73 -6.97
N LYS A 129 -20.98 -21.72 -7.84
CA LYS A 129 -22.16 -21.82 -8.71
C LYS A 129 -23.47 -21.79 -7.91
N GLY A 130 -24.34 -20.83 -8.22
CA GLY A 130 -25.63 -20.61 -7.52
C GLY A 130 -25.50 -20.01 -6.12
N LYS A 131 -24.30 -19.54 -5.72
CA LYS A 131 -24.01 -18.98 -4.42
C LYS A 131 -23.94 -17.45 -4.45
N THR A 132 -23.83 -16.86 -3.26
CA THR A 132 -23.69 -15.41 -3.08
C THR A 132 -22.30 -15.06 -2.56
N LEU A 133 -21.61 -14.17 -3.29
CA LEU A 133 -20.26 -13.67 -2.96
C LEU A 133 -20.31 -12.23 -2.47
N GLY A 134 -19.74 -11.98 -1.29
CA GLY A 134 -19.53 -10.64 -0.74
C GLY A 134 -18.22 -10.01 -1.22
N TYR A 135 -18.27 -8.74 -1.65
CA TYR A 135 -17.12 -7.89 -1.97
C TYR A 135 -17.30 -6.53 -1.27
N SER A 136 -16.22 -5.72 -1.15
CA SER A 136 -16.29 -4.51 -0.31
C SER A 136 -17.27 -3.46 -0.84
N SER A 137 -17.05 -2.97 -2.04
CA SER A 137 -17.89 -1.94 -2.67
C SER A 137 -17.71 -1.95 -4.19
N PRO A 138 -18.68 -1.43 -4.95
CA PRO A 138 -18.53 -1.29 -6.40
C PRO A 138 -17.25 -0.54 -6.79
N LYS A 139 -16.55 -1.05 -7.81
CA LYS A 139 -15.30 -0.50 -8.36
C LYS A 139 -14.09 -0.57 -7.42
N SER A 140 -14.17 -1.40 -6.36
CA SER A 140 -13.04 -1.68 -5.47
C SER A 140 -12.14 -2.78 -6.02
N THR A 141 -10.97 -2.98 -5.38
CA THR A 141 -10.08 -4.12 -5.66
C THR A 141 -10.82 -5.46 -5.53
N THR A 142 -11.61 -5.66 -4.47
CA THR A 142 -12.35 -6.92 -4.28
C THR A 142 -13.47 -7.13 -5.30
N ASP A 143 -14.10 -6.04 -5.79
CA ASP A 143 -15.04 -6.10 -6.92
C ASP A 143 -14.31 -6.55 -8.19
N MET A 144 -13.19 -5.92 -8.50
CA MET A 144 -12.37 -6.24 -9.67
C MET A 144 -11.89 -7.69 -9.63
N ILE A 145 -11.23 -8.12 -8.54
CA ILE A 145 -10.67 -9.47 -8.42
C ILE A 145 -11.77 -10.54 -8.50
N SER A 146 -12.89 -10.35 -7.78
CA SER A 146 -14.00 -11.30 -7.86
C SER A 146 -14.65 -11.33 -9.25
N THR A 147 -14.70 -10.20 -9.96
CA THR A 147 -15.16 -10.15 -11.37
C THR A 147 -14.23 -10.96 -12.27
N ILE A 148 -12.92 -10.74 -12.19
CA ILE A 148 -11.91 -11.48 -12.98
C ILE A 148 -12.01 -12.97 -12.66
N GLY A 149 -11.98 -13.34 -11.38
CA GLY A 149 -12.00 -14.75 -10.95
C GLY A 149 -13.24 -15.48 -11.40
N LEU A 150 -14.43 -14.90 -11.23
CA LEU A 150 -15.69 -15.50 -11.67
C LEU A 150 -15.81 -15.56 -13.19
N THR A 151 -15.31 -14.54 -13.91
CA THR A 151 -15.28 -14.54 -15.38
C THR A 151 -14.38 -15.64 -15.91
N ASN A 152 -13.17 -15.77 -15.37
CA ASN A 152 -12.21 -16.81 -15.76
C ASN A 152 -12.74 -18.23 -15.44
N ALA A 153 -13.50 -18.36 -14.36
CA ALA A 153 -14.14 -19.60 -13.98
C ALA A 153 -15.43 -19.92 -14.80
N GLY A 154 -15.90 -19.00 -15.64
CA GLY A 154 -17.17 -19.14 -16.39
C GLY A 154 -18.41 -19.05 -15.50
N LEU A 155 -18.32 -18.41 -14.33
CA LEU A 155 -19.35 -18.38 -13.31
C LEU A 155 -19.94 -16.98 -13.06
N PHE A 156 -19.50 -15.94 -13.78
CA PHE A 156 -19.87 -14.56 -13.48
C PHE A 156 -21.39 -14.35 -13.41
N ASP A 157 -22.15 -14.89 -14.36
CA ASP A 157 -23.61 -14.80 -14.42
C ASP A 157 -24.34 -15.85 -13.56
N GLN A 158 -23.58 -16.75 -12.91
CA GLN A 158 -24.12 -17.83 -12.08
C GLN A 158 -23.90 -17.60 -10.58
N VAL A 159 -23.28 -16.48 -10.20
CA VAL A 159 -22.99 -16.09 -8.82
C VAL A 159 -23.63 -14.75 -8.52
N THR A 160 -24.43 -14.70 -7.46
CA THR A 160 -24.93 -13.40 -6.96
C THR A 160 -23.82 -12.67 -6.24
N ARG A 161 -23.56 -11.40 -6.62
CA ARG A 161 -22.52 -10.57 -6.00
C ARG A 161 -23.16 -9.46 -5.18
N LYS A 162 -22.70 -9.28 -3.92
CA LYS A 162 -23.23 -8.26 -2.99
C LYS A 162 -22.13 -7.41 -2.39
N PRO A 163 -22.28 -6.07 -2.37
CA PRO A 163 -21.41 -5.22 -1.57
C PRO A 163 -21.72 -5.42 -0.09
N VAL A 164 -20.66 -5.67 0.72
CA VAL A 164 -20.77 -5.96 2.16
C VAL A 164 -20.04 -4.94 3.04
N GLY A 165 -19.43 -3.90 2.45
CA GLY A 165 -18.65 -2.91 3.17
C GLY A 165 -17.26 -3.44 3.56
N GLY A 166 -16.71 -2.96 4.68
CA GLY A 166 -15.42 -3.40 5.22
C GLY A 166 -15.47 -4.80 5.86
N SER A 167 -14.35 -5.27 6.40
CA SER A 167 -14.22 -6.61 7.02
C SER A 167 -15.27 -6.88 8.11
N SER A 168 -15.69 -5.86 8.87
CA SER A 168 -16.78 -6.01 9.85
C SER A 168 -18.13 -6.27 9.19
N GLY A 169 -18.46 -5.55 8.12
CA GLY A 169 -19.69 -5.78 7.34
C GLY A 169 -19.68 -7.13 6.63
N ALA A 170 -18.52 -7.56 6.13
CA ALA A 170 -18.31 -8.89 5.57
C ALA A 170 -18.63 -9.99 6.60
N MET A 171 -18.11 -9.86 7.82
CA MET A 171 -18.36 -10.80 8.91
C MET A 171 -19.84 -10.86 9.30
N ILE A 172 -20.50 -9.70 9.46
CA ILE A 172 -21.95 -9.63 9.76
C ILE A 172 -22.76 -10.32 8.65
N SER A 173 -22.41 -10.07 7.39
CA SER A 173 -23.10 -10.66 6.24
C SER A 173 -22.97 -12.18 6.19
N LEU A 174 -21.81 -12.73 6.58
CA LEU A 174 -21.60 -14.18 6.73
C LEU A 174 -22.45 -14.75 7.87
N GLN A 175 -22.42 -14.14 9.06
CA GLN A 175 -23.16 -14.59 10.24
C GLN A 175 -24.68 -14.56 10.04
N GLN A 176 -25.17 -13.62 9.25
CA GLN A 176 -26.57 -13.51 8.89
C GLN A 176 -26.96 -14.37 7.67
N HIS A 177 -26.04 -15.16 7.12
CA HIS A 177 -26.21 -15.93 5.89
C HIS A 177 -26.71 -15.08 4.69
N ALA A 178 -26.40 -13.78 4.70
CA ALA A 178 -26.72 -12.89 3.59
C ALA A 178 -25.80 -13.11 2.39
N VAL A 179 -24.62 -13.70 2.63
CA VAL A 179 -23.66 -14.20 1.64
C VAL A 179 -23.12 -15.56 2.07
N ASP A 180 -22.76 -16.41 1.11
CA ASP A 180 -22.17 -17.73 1.36
C ASP A 180 -20.65 -17.61 1.62
N VAL A 181 -19.99 -16.68 0.93
CA VAL A 181 -18.61 -16.29 1.18
C VAL A 181 -18.46 -14.78 1.13
N ALA A 182 -17.51 -14.25 1.89
CA ALA A 182 -17.16 -12.84 1.85
C ALA A 182 -15.64 -12.67 1.85
N TYR A 183 -15.16 -11.54 1.31
CA TYR A 183 -13.76 -11.22 1.37
C TYR A 183 -13.33 -10.90 2.81
N MET A 184 -12.07 -11.18 3.11
CA MET A 184 -11.41 -10.78 4.33
C MET A 184 -9.95 -10.44 4.02
N THR A 185 -9.42 -9.39 4.63
CA THR A 185 -8.00 -9.04 4.51
C THR A 185 -7.26 -9.29 5.82
N GLU A 186 -5.94 -9.44 5.76
CA GLU A 186 -5.11 -9.41 6.96
C GLU A 186 -5.03 -7.97 7.52
N PRO A 187 -5.00 -7.78 8.84
CA PRO A 187 -5.00 -8.78 9.93
C PRO A 187 -6.40 -9.26 10.34
N SER A 188 -7.49 -8.75 9.73
CA SER A 188 -8.88 -9.08 10.10
C SER A 188 -9.18 -10.57 9.96
N TYR A 189 -8.62 -11.24 8.95
CA TYR A 189 -8.75 -12.70 8.83
C TYR A 189 -8.08 -13.41 10.02
N SER A 190 -6.83 -13.07 10.35
CA SER A 190 -6.11 -13.66 11.47
C SER A 190 -6.81 -13.46 12.82
N MET A 191 -7.50 -12.34 13.02
CA MET A 191 -8.31 -12.08 14.22
C MET A 191 -9.49 -13.02 14.37
N ARG A 192 -10.03 -13.54 13.25
CA ARG A 192 -11.30 -14.29 13.20
C ARG A 192 -11.16 -15.69 12.63
N LYS A 193 -9.94 -16.15 12.34
CA LYS A 193 -9.69 -17.44 11.67
C LYS A 193 -10.26 -18.67 12.37
N ALA A 194 -10.52 -18.57 13.70
CA ALA A 194 -11.15 -19.66 14.45
C ALA A 194 -12.59 -19.95 14.01
N ASP A 195 -13.31 -18.92 13.52
CA ASP A 195 -14.71 -18.98 13.12
C ASP A 195 -14.88 -19.10 11.60
N LEU A 196 -13.77 -18.98 10.86
CA LEU A 196 -13.77 -18.87 9.41
C LEU A 196 -13.00 -20.03 8.75
N LYS A 197 -13.38 -20.29 7.51
CA LYS A 197 -12.69 -21.23 6.63
C LYS A 197 -12.42 -20.53 5.30
N ILE A 198 -11.17 -20.59 4.85
CA ILE A 198 -10.82 -20.08 3.53
C ILE A 198 -11.54 -20.92 2.47
N ALA A 199 -12.33 -20.25 1.65
CA ALA A 199 -12.94 -20.83 0.46
C ALA A 199 -11.93 -20.82 -0.71
N PHE A 200 -11.28 -19.66 -0.95
CA PHE A 200 -10.21 -19.51 -1.93
C PHE A 200 -9.41 -18.23 -1.62
N ARG A 201 -8.18 -18.19 -2.09
CA ARG A 201 -7.31 -17.02 -1.97
C ARG A 201 -7.41 -16.16 -3.22
N ALA A 202 -7.21 -14.88 -3.09
CA ALA A 202 -7.16 -13.96 -4.23
C ALA A 202 -6.03 -14.34 -5.21
N ASN A 203 -4.88 -14.79 -4.70
CA ASN A 203 -3.76 -15.27 -5.53
C ASN A 203 -4.10 -16.51 -6.39
N ASP A 204 -5.08 -17.33 -5.98
CA ASP A 204 -5.49 -18.51 -6.74
C ASP A 204 -6.23 -18.11 -8.03
N ILE A 205 -6.83 -16.93 -8.07
CA ILE A 205 -7.66 -16.42 -9.18
C ILE A 205 -6.99 -15.29 -9.95
N VAL A 206 -6.14 -14.49 -9.29
CA VAL A 206 -5.31 -13.44 -9.91
C VAL A 206 -3.90 -13.59 -9.33
N PRO A 207 -2.97 -14.26 -10.04
CA PRO A 207 -1.66 -14.62 -9.49
C PRO A 207 -0.79 -13.42 -9.13
N THR A 208 -0.93 -12.30 -9.81
CA THR A 208 -0.14 -11.08 -9.57
C THR A 208 -1.01 -9.84 -9.68
N GLU A 209 -0.91 -8.96 -8.70
CA GLU A 209 -1.56 -7.66 -8.72
C GLU A 209 -0.71 -6.63 -7.99
N THR A 210 -0.57 -5.43 -8.55
CA THR A 210 -0.05 -4.27 -7.83
C THR A 210 -1.19 -3.64 -7.04
N GLN A 211 -1.25 -3.92 -5.73
CA GLN A 211 -2.29 -3.37 -4.87
C GLN A 211 -2.06 -1.90 -4.56
N THR A 212 -0.82 -1.54 -4.18
CA THR A 212 -0.49 -0.17 -3.76
C THR A 212 0.74 0.36 -4.49
N VAL A 213 0.79 1.69 -4.57
CA VAL A 213 1.93 2.45 -5.10
C VAL A 213 2.18 3.68 -4.24
N GLY A 214 3.44 4.11 -4.19
CA GLY A 214 3.79 5.41 -3.63
C GLY A 214 3.50 6.52 -4.62
N VAL A 215 2.74 7.52 -4.21
CA VAL A 215 2.39 8.69 -5.02
C VAL A 215 2.86 9.97 -4.36
N VAL A 216 3.15 10.96 -5.18
CA VAL A 216 3.51 12.30 -4.71
C VAL A 216 2.90 13.35 -5.62
N ARG A 217 2.55 14.53 -5.10
CA ARG A 217 2.10 15.64 -5.94
C ARG A 217 3.26 16.12 -6.83
N THR A 218 3.00 16.22 -8.13
CA THR A 218 4.04 16.39 -9.15
C THR A 218 4.85 17.69 -8.97
N ASP A 219 4.24 18.78 -8.52
CA ASP A 219 4.93 20.05 -8.26
C ASP A 219 5.86 19.96 -7.04
N TYR A 220 5.41 19.26 -5.98
CA TYR A 220 6.23 19.04 -4.79
C TYR A 220 7.44 18.15 -5.11
N LEU A 221 7.26 17.09 -5.91
CA LEU A 221 8.35 16.23 -6.34
C LEU A 221 9.47 17.00 -7.03
N LYS A 222 9.12 17.96 -7.91
CA LYS A 222 10.10 18.79 -8.62
C LYS A 222 10.91 19.68 -7.68
N GLN A 223 10.31 20.12 -6.57
CA GLN A 223 10.96 21.02 -5.59
C GLN A 223 11.71 20.27 -4.49
N HIS A 224 11.23 19.07 -4.14
CA HIS A 224 11.71 18.29 -3.00
C HIS A 224 12.04 16.81 -3.35
N PRO A 225 12.77 16.51 -4.43
CA PRO A 225 13.05 15.14 -4.85
C PRO A 225 13.84 14.35 -3.80
N ASP A 226 14.70 15.03 -3.03
CA ASP A 226 15.52 14.39 -2.00
C ASP A 226 14.70 13.95 -0.79
N THR A 227 13.69 14.73 -0.40
CA THR A 227 12.75 14.33 0.65
C THR A 227 12.00 13.05 0.27
N ILE A 228 11.53 12.96 -0.97
CA ILE A 228 10.80 11.78 -1.45
C ILE A 228 11.75 10.57 -1.57
N ARG A 229 12.97 10.76 -2.07
CA ARG A 229 14.00 9.71 -2.09
C ARG A 229 14.31 9.18 -0.70
N ALA A 230 14.39 10.07 0.29
CA ALA A 230 14.62 9.72 1.69
C ALA A 230 13.47 8.88 2.26
N ILE A 231 12.20 9.23 1.99
CA ILE A 231 11.03 8.46 2.41
C ILE A 231 11.05 7.05 1.79
N ILE A 232 11.29 6.95 0.48
CA ILE A 232 11.40 5.66 -0.23
C ILE A 232 12.50 4.80 0.39
N LYS A 233 13.67 5.39 0.69
CA LYS A 233 14.80 4.69 1.33
C LYS A 233 14.42 4.17 2.72
N ALA A 234 13.75 4.96 3.54
CA ALA A 234 13.30 4.54 4.87
C ALA A 234 12.28 3.39 4.79
N ARG A 235 11.29 3.51 3.88
CA ARG A 235 10.32 2.44 3.62
C ARG A 235 10.99 1.15 3.16
N ARG A 236 11.94 1.24 2.21
CA ARG A 236 12.72 0.08 1.72
C ARG A 236 13.41 -0.65 2.88
N LYS A 237 14.07 0.09 3.80
CA LYS A 237 14.67 -0.50 5.01
C LYS A 237 13.62 -1.23 5.85
N GLY A 238 12.41 -0.70 5.96
CA GLY A 238 11.29 -1.37 6.61
C GLY A 238 10.93 -2.70 5.95
N VAL A 239 10.85 -2.75 4.62
CA VAL A 239 10.60 -4.00 3.87
C VAL A 239 11.73 -5.02 4.10
N GLN A 240 12.98 -4.60 3.99
CA GLN A 240 14.15 -5.46 4.23
C GLN A 240 14.17 -6.00 5.67
N PHE A 241 13.74 -5.19 6.62
CA PHE A 241 13.62 -5.60 8.02
C PHE A 241 12.57 -6.70 8.21
N ILE A 242 11.40 -6.60 7.55
CA ILE A 242 10.35 -7.65 7.61
C ILE A 242 10.92 -8.99 7.17
N ALA A 243 11.63 -9.03 6.05
CA ALA A 243 12.20 -10.26 5.49
C ALA A 243 13.25 -10.88 6.43
N ALA A 244 14.10 -10.04 7.06
CA ALA A 244 15.20 -10.49 7.91
C ALA A 244 14.78 -10.79 9.36
N HIS A 245 13.74 -10.12 9.89
CA HIS A 245 13.37 -10.12 11.31
C HIS A 245 11.85 -10.29 11.51
N ARG A 246 11.26 -11.33 10.91
CA ARG A 246 9.82 -11.60 10.86
C ARG A 246 9.12 -11.52 12.23
N ALA A 247 9.74 -12.10 13.27
CA ALA A 247 9.17 -12.11 14.62
C ALA A 247 9.14 -10.69 15.26
N GLU A 248 10.21 -9.91 15.08
CA GLU A 248 10.26 -8.53 15.59
C GLU A 248 9.34 -7.61 14.78
N ALA A 249 9.24 -7.81 13.45
CA ALA A 249 8.29 -7.10 12.61
C ALA A 249 6.83 -7.30 13.08
N ALA A 250 6.49 -8.54 13.49
CA ALA A 250 5.17 -8.84 14.06
C ALA A 250 4.93 -8.12 15.39
N GLN A 251 5.94 -8.01 16.26
CA GLN A 251 5.83 -7.25 17.51
C GLN A 251 5.62 -5.75 17.26
N ILE A 252 6.34 -5.19 16.29
CA ILE A 252 6.17 -3.78 15.87
C ILE A 252 4.78 -3.55 15.31
N LEU A 253 4.28 -4.46 14.44
CA LEU A 253 2.92 -4.39 13.93
C LEU A 253 1.89 -4.44 15.06
N ALA A 254 2.04 -5.38 16.02
CA ALA A 254 1.14 -5.50 17.17
C ALA A 254 1.06 -4.20 17.96
N LYS A 255 2.19 -3.56 18.21
CA LYS A 255 2.27 -2.25 18.90
C LYS A 255 1.60 -1.15 18.09
N ALA A 256 1.96 -1.03 16.79
CA ALA A 256 1.50 0.06 15.92
C ALA A 256 -0.01 0.02 15.67
N TYR A 257 -0.57 -1.18 15.52
CA TYR A 257 -1.99 -1.39 15.19
C TYR A 257 -2.83 -1.82 16.40
N LYS A 258 -2.22 -1.90 17.59
CA LYS A 258 -2.87 -2.33 18.85
C LYS A 258 -3.53 -3.70 18.72
N LEU A 259 -2.84 -4.64 18.08
CA LEU A 259 -3.28 -6.01 17.87
C LEU A 259 -2.74 -6.95 18.95
N ASP A 260 -3.44 -8.07 19.15
CA ASP A 260 -2.84 -9.21 19.85
C ASP A 260 -1.56 -9.65 19.13
N PRO A 261 -0.44 -9.91 19.85
CA PRO A 261 0.81 -10.34 19.24
C PRO A 261 0.70 -11.60 18.38
N ALA A 262 -0.17 -12.56 18.76
CA ALA A 262 -0.38 -13.78 17.98
C ALA A 262 -1.12 -13.48 16.66
N VAL A 263 -2.05 -12.52 16.66
CA VAL A 263 -2.73 -12.04 15.46
C VAL A 263 -1.74 -11.36 14.52
N ALA A 264 -0.93 -10.44 15.02
CA ALA A 264 0.07 -9.73 14.23
C ALA A 264 1.09 -10.72 13.62
N LYS A 265 1.54 -11.71 14.41
CA LYS A 265 2.41 -12.77 13.91
C LYS A 265 1.76 -13.57 12.79
N SER A 266 0.51 -14.00 13.00
CA SER A 266 -0.24 -14.76 11.99
C SER A 266 -0.42 -13.97 10.71
N ALA A 267 -0.71 -12.67 10.78
CA ALA A 267 -0.89 -11.81 9.62
C ALA A 267 0.41 -11.62 8.81
N ILE A 268 1.53 -11.38 9.49
CA ILE A 268 2.86 -11.30 8.84
C ILE A 268 3.20 -12.63 8.16
N ASP A 269 3.05 -13.75 8.90
CA ASP A 269 3.39 -15.07 8.38
C ASP A 269 2.53 -15.42 7.16
N ASN A 270 1.21 -15.20 7.22
CA ASN A 270 0.31 -15.46 6.10
C ASN A 270 0.69 -14.67 4.84
N CYS A 271 1.07 -13.40 4.97
CA CYS A 271 1.51 -12.62 3.81
C CYS A 271 2.78 -13.19 3.19
N ILE A 272 3.82 -13.45 4.00
CA ILE A 272 5.15 -13.88 3.50
C ILE A 272 5.13 -15.33 3.02
N ASP A 273 4.37 -16.22 3.69
CA ASP A 273 4.32 -17.64 3.32
C ASP A 273 3.54 -17.88 2.01
N VAL A 274 2.61 -16.98 1.67
CA VAL A 274 1.89 -16.98 0.39
C VAL A 274 2.70 -16.28 -0.69
N ASP A 275 3.34 -15.14 -0.37
CA ASP A 275 4.14 -14.37 -1.30
C ASP A 275 5.32 -13.70 -0.58
N ALA A 276 6.52 -14.27 -0.75
CA ALA A 276 7.74 -13.73 -0.14
C ALA A 276 8.07 -12.29 -0.59
N HIS A 277 7.50 -11.83 -1.71
CA HIS A 277 7.69 -10.50 -2.29
C HIS A 277 6.46 -9.61 -2.13
N TYR A 278 5.51 -9.95 -1.25
CA TYR A 278 4.28 -9.21 -1.02
C TYR A 278 4.54 -7.70 -0.86
N TRP A 279 5.49 -7.28 -0.02
CA TRP A 279 5.96 -5.90 0.03
C TRP A 279 7.12 -5.69 -0.93
N SER A 280 6.94 -4.82 -1.93
CA SER A 280 8.02 -4.40 -2.81
C SER A 280 9.03 -3.52 -2.07
N GLU A 281 10.31 -3.69 -2.35
CA GLU A 281 11.35 -2.73 -1.96
C GLU A 281 11.27 -1.39 -2.72
N GLY A 282 10.37 -1.29 -3.68
CA GLY A 282 10.12 -0.11 -4.50
C GLY A 282 10.01 -0.38 -6.00
N SER A 283 10.45 -1.56 -6.48
CA SER A 283 10.35 -1.93 -7.89
C SER A 283 8.91 -1.97 -8.39
N PHE A 284 8.72 -1.74 -9.68
CA PHE A 284 7.43 -1.84 -10.35
C PHE A 284 7.25 -3.20 -11.05
N ASN A 285 6.01 -3.66 -11.11
CA ASN A 285 5.58 -4.72 -11.99
C ASN A 285 4.55 -4.16 -12.99
N TYR A 286 5.02 -3.67 -14.13
CA TYR A 286 4.16 -3.04 -15.15
C TYR A 286 3.12 -3.99 -15.72
N GLN A 287 3.45 -5.27 -15.88
CA GLN A 287 2.48 -6.27 -16.33
C GLN A 287 1.30 -6.36 -15.34
N SER A 288 1.61 -6.43 -14.04
CA SER A 288 0.59 -6.44 -12.99
C SER A 288 -0.22 -5.14 -12.95
N MET A 289 0.44 -3.98 -13.18
CA MET A 289 -0.25 -2.69 -13.26
C MET A 289 -1.22 -2.62 -14.46
N ASP A 290 -0.85 -3.21 -15.59
CA ASP A 290 -1.73 -3.32 -16.77
C ASP A 290 -2.93 -4.25 -16.49
N GLU A 291 -2.74 -5.34 -15.74
CA GLU A 291 -3.86 -6.21 -15.35
C GLU A 291 -4.85 -5.48 -14.43
N VAL A 292 -4.36 -4.67 -13.49
CA VAL A 292 -5.22 -3.79 -12.68
C VAL A 292 -6.01 -2.83 -13.56
N LEU A 293 -5.37 -2.20 -14.54
CA LEU A 293 -6.05 -1.30 -15.48
C LEU A 293 -7.16 -2.02 -16.27
N LYS A 294 -6.87 -3.23 -16.80
CA LYS A 294 -7.87 -4.06 -17.48
C LYS A 294 -9.04 -4.40 -16.55
N GLY A 295 -8.77 -4.80 -15.33
CA GLY A 295 -9.78 -5.08 -14.31
C GLY A 295 -10.68 -3.88 -14.02
N LEU A 296 -10.09 -2.67 -13.91
CA LEU A 296 -10.86 -1.43 -13.72
C LEU A 296 -11.77 -1.09 -14.90
N VAL A 297 -11.34 -1.39 -16.12
CA VAL A 297 -12.19 -1.28 -17.33
C VAL A 297 -13.34 -2.29 -17.26
N MET A 298 -13.07 -3.54 -16.87
CA MET A 298 -14.11 -4.59 -16.75
C MET A 298 -15.22 -4.18 -15.76
N VAL A 299 -14.86 -3.62 -14.61
CA VAL A 299 -15.85 -3.15 -13.61
C VAL A 299 -16.37 -1.73 -13.90
N LYS A 300 -16.03 -1.17 -15.06
CA LYS A 300 -16.44 0.18 -15.50
C LYS A 300 -16.04 1.29 -14.52
N ALA A 301 -14.92 1.11 -13.83
CA ALA A 301 -14.35 2.11 -12.92
C ALA A 301 -13.60 3.20 -13.68
N VAL A 302 -12.99 2.83 -14.82
CA VAL A 302 -12.34 3.75 -15.75
C VAL A 302 -12.77 3.44 -17.18
N PRO A 303 -12.80 4.43 -18.09
CA PRO A 303 -13.09 4.17 -19.49
C PRO A 303 -11.95 3.37 -20.16
N PRO A 304 -12.23 2.55 -21.18
CA PRO A 304 -11.21 1.90 -21.96
C PRO A 304 -10.38 2.94 -22.72
N GLY A 305 -9.15 2.56 -23.07
CA GLY A 305 -8.23 3.39 -23.86
C GLY A 305 -6.79 3.25 -23.43
N PRO A 306 -5.85 3.80 -24.18
CA PRO A 306 -4.44 3.72 -23.87
C PRO A 306 -4.12 4.41 -22.56
N PHE A 307 -3.16 3.80 -21.81
CA PHE A 307 -2.64 4.37 -20.58
C PHE A 307 -1.10 4.29 -20.64
N ASP A 308 -0.48 5.44 -20.60
CA ASP A 308 0.96 5.57 -20.75
C ASP A 308 1.62 5.79 -19.38
N TRP A 309 2.16 4.72 -18.81
CA TRP A 309 2.83 4.76 -17.52
C TRP A 309 4.02 5.72 -17.49
N THR A 310 4.70 5.94 -18.61
CA THR A 310 5.89 6.82 -18.67
C THR A 310 5.56 8.28 -18.34
N LYS A 311 4.29 8.67 -18.47
CA LYS A 311 3.81 10.03 -18.17
C LYS A 311 3.55 10.26 -16.68
N ILE A 312 3.40 9.19 -15.91
CA ILE A 312 2.96 9.28 -14.51
C ILE A 312 3.87 8.51 -13.54
N VAL A 313 4.79 7.68 -14.04
CA VAL A 313 5.77 6.95 -13.23
C VAL A 313 7.14 7.59 -13.37
N ASP A 314 7.78 7.86 -12.23
CA ASP A 314 9.17 8.34 -12.16
C ASP A 314 10.02 7.39 -11.32
N GLU A 315 10.82 6.55 -12.02
CA GLU A 315 11.75 5.62 -11.39
C GLU A 315 13.09 6.26 -10.99
N SER A 316 13.32 7.53 -11.32
CA SER A 316 14.62 8.19 -11.08
C SER A 316 14.99 8.29 -9.60
N LEU A 317 14.00 8.22 -8.72
CA LEU A 317 14.18 8.24 -7.26
C LEU A 317 14.54 6.88 -6.67
N LEU A 318 14.30 5.79 -7.42
CA LEU A 318 14.64 4.45 -6.98
C LEU A 318 16.15 4.20 -7.08
N PRO A 319 16.72 3.36 -6.20
CA PRO A 319 18.04 2.78 -6.40
C PRO A 319 18.13 2.06 -7.75
N ALA A 320 19.34 2.03 -8.32
CA ALA A 320 19.55 1.50 -9.69
C ALA A 320 19.14 0.02 -9.83
N ASP A 321 19.28 -0.76 -8.77
CA ASP A 321 18.91 -2.18 -8.70
C ASP A 321 17.40 -2.43 -8.75
N LEU A 322 16.58 -1.41 -8.47
CA LEU A 322 15.11 -1.50 -8.46
C LEU A 322 14.46 -0.89 -9.70
N ARG A 323 15.23 -0.21 -10.55
CA ARG A 323 14.70 0.39 -11.78
C ARG A 323 14.50 -0.66 -12.85
N THR A 324 13.44 -0.49 -13.63
CA THR A 324 13.22 -1.32 -14.82
C THR A 324 14.37 -1.15 -15.79
N LYS A 325 14.97 -2.26 -16.21
CA LYS A 325 16.01 -2.23 -17.26
C LYS A 325 15.34 -1.81 -18.57
N LYS A 326 15.75 -0.67 -19.08
CA LYS A 326 15.33 -0.17 -20.40
C LYS A 326 16.02 -0.97 -21.50
#